data_11023d1bd8bed16a5e28de22053d60d1
#
_entry.id   11023d1bd8bed16a5e28de22053d60d1
#
_cell.length_a   1.000
_cell.length_b   1.000
_cell.length_c   1.000
_cell.angle_alpha   90.00
_cell.angle_beta   90.00
_cell.angle_gamma   90.00
#
_symmetry.space_group_name_H-M   'P 1'
#
loop_
_entity.id
_entity.type
_entity.pdbx_description
1 polymer ?
#
loop_
_entity_poly.entity_id
_entity_poly.type
_entity_poly.pdbx_seq_one_letter_code
_entity_poly.pdbx_strand_id
1 'polypeptide(L)'
;MSTPHRLHLSTGVELDVWTTGNPANPPLLFLHGFPESHRTWRHQMAGLADRFYCIAPDQRGYARSDKPADVDAYRVPILVADVLAVADALGIAQFTLVGHDWGGAVAWATALKHPDRVMRLIQCNAAHPYVFQRTLVFDPAQRAASQYISEFRDRDIEGEVAEKGVAWFFEDRFAKISGGAISATDRAAYIDEWSQPGALRGMLNWYRASPLHVPAIDAPAISTPFLDAPFPQLAMPVLVIWGLKDEALLPCQLDGLDTHIPNLTIVRVADAGHFIPWEQPEAVTKAMRDWLA
;
A
#
# COMPACT_ATOMS: atom_id res chain seq x y z
N MET A 1 -17.70 -11.74 -2.96
CA MET A 1 -17.37 -11.04 -1.70
C MET A 1 -18.66 -10.58 -1.04
N SER A 2 -18.75 -10.58 0.28
CA SER A 2 -19.89 -10.05 1.04
C SER A 2 -20.03 -8.54 0.85
N THR A 3 -21.13 -7.95 1.31
CA THR A 3 -21.30 -6.49 1.41
C THR A 3 -20.29 -5.94 2.43
N PRO A 4 -19.69 -4.75 2.18
CA PRO A 4 -18.77 -4.17 3.15
C PRO A 4 -19.51 -3.73 4.42
N HIS A 5 -18.78 -3.69 5.52
CA HIS A 5 -19.20 -3.00 6.73
C HIS A 5 -18.80 -1.52 6.60
N ARG A 6 -19.76 -0.61 6.70
CA ARG A 6 -19.50 0.81 6.78
C ARG A 6 -19.13 1.15 8.21
N LEU A 7 -17.85 1.48 8.48
CA LEU A 7 -17.36 1.80 9.81
C LEU A 7 -17.18 3.31 9.98
N HIS A 8 -17.78 3.87 11.03
CA HIS A 8 -17.53 5.23 11.50
C HIS A 8 -16.29 5.20 12.41
N LEU A 9 -15.20 5.80 11.96
CA LEU A 9 -13.94 5.78 12.70
C LEU A 9 -13.83 6.96 13.67
N SER A 10 -13.12 6.76 14.77
CA SER A 10 -12.77 7.82 15.72
C SER A 10 -11.93 8.96 15.09
N THR A 11 -11.36 8.74 13.92
CA THR A 11 -10.65 9.75 13.12
C THR A 11 -11.59 10.67 12.32
N GLY A 12 -12.90 10.49 12.44
CA GLY A 12 -13.92 11.34 11.82
C GLY A 12 -14.22 11.02 10.34
N VAL A 13 -13.79 9.86 9.84
CA VAL A 13 -14.12 9.36 8.50
C VAL A 13 -14.89 8.05 8.57
N GLU A 14 -15.64 7.78 7.51
CA GLU A 14 -16.29 6.49 7.28
C GLU A 14 -15.53 5.70 6.22
N LEU A 15 -15.21 4.46 6.53
CA LEU A 15 -14.58 3.54 5.58
C LEU A 15 -15.46 2.32 5.30
N ASP A 16 -15.47 1.88 4.05
CA ASP A 16 -15.99 0.57 3.69
C ASP A 16 -14.93 -0.48 4.01
N VAL A 17 -15.30 -1.46 4.85
CA VAL A 17 -14.38 -2.50 5.32
C VAL A 17 -14.91 -3.88 4.92
N TRP A 18 -14.12 -4.62 4.18
CA TRP A 18 -14.44 -5.95 3.70
C TRP A 18 -13.85 -6.99 4.63
N THR A 19 -14.64 -7.98 5.01
CA THR A 19 -14.18 -9.04 5.91
C THR A 19 -14.49 -10.43 5.38
N THR A 20 -13.65 -11.40 5.73
CA THR A 20 -13.89 -12.82 5.47
C THR A 20 -13.20 -13.68 6.51
N GLY A 21 -13.65 -14.90 6.68
CA GLY A 21 -13.17 -15.79 7.74
C GLY A 21 -13.95 -15.64 9.05
N ASN A 22 -13.59 -16.45 10.03
CA ASN A 22 -14.25 -16.42 11.34
C ASN A 22 -13.65 -15.27 12.20
N PRO A 23 -14.46 -14.35 12.76
CA PRO A 23 -13.97 -13.28 13.64
C PRO A 23 -13.23 -13.76 14.90
N ALA A 24 -13.38 -15.02 15.29
CA ALA A 24 -12.65 -15.63 16.41
C ALA A 24 -11.21 -16.05 16.01
N ASN A 25 -10.89 -16.09 14.74
CA ASN A 25 -9.55 -16.43 14.25
C ASN A 25 -8.57 -15.24 14.39
N PRO A 26 -7.25 -15.51 14.37
CA PRO A 26 -6.24 -14.42 14.38
C PRO A 26 -6.48 -13.41 13.26
N PRO A 27 -6.46 -12.10 13.56
CA PRO A 27 -6.78 -11.06 12.59
C PRO A 27 -5.62 -10.74 11.66
N LEU A 28 -5.91 -10.64 10.35
CA LEU A 28 -5.05 -10.11 9.31
C LEU A 28 -5.69 -8.83 8.75
N LEU A 29 -5.03 -7.68 8.90
CA LEU A 29 -5.47 -6.39 8.37
C LEU A 29 -4.66 -6.07 7.12
N PHE A 30 -5.36 -5.91 5.98
CA PHE A 30 -4.77 -5.72 4.65
C PHE A 30 -4.95 -4.28 4.17
N LEU A 31 -3.85 -3.61 3.81
CA LEU A 31 -3.83 -2.26 3.27
C LEU A 31 -3.41 -2.28 1.81
N HIS A 32 -4.30 -1.84 0.91
CA HIS A 32 -4.04 -1.75 -0.53
C HIS A 32 -3.22 -0.50 -0.88
N GLY A 33 -2.69 -0.46 -2.10
CA GLY A 33 -1.95 0.68 -2.64
C GLY A 33 -2.75 1.53 -3.63
N PHE A 34 -2.02 2.40 -4.32
CA PHE A 34 -2.52 3.23 -5.41
C PHE A 34 -2.46 2.47 -6.75
N PRO A 35 -3.44 2.61 -7.60
CA PRO A 35 -4.74 3.29 -7.44
C PRO A 35 -5.87 2.31 -7.09
N GLU A 36 -5.60 1.31 -6.29
CA GLU A 36 -6.43 0.13 -6.06
C GLU A 36 -7.48 0.33 -4.96
N SER A 37 -8.02 -0.80 -4.47
CA SER A 37 -9.00 -0.91 -3.39
C SER A 37 -8.80 -2.23 -2.63
N HIS A 38 -9.68 -2.61 -1.72
CA HIS A 38 -9.68 -3.94 -1.09
C HIS A 38 -9.53 -5.09 -2.10
N ARG A 39 -9.88 -4.87 -3.39
CA ARG A 39 -9.79 -5.87 -4.48
C ARG A 39 -8.38 -6.40 -4.69
N THR A 40 -7.37 -5.62 -4.38
CA THR A 40 -5.97 -6.07 -4.36
C THR A 40 -5.84 -7.42 -3.65
N TRP A 41 -6.52 -7.57 -2.53
CA TRP A 41 -6.37 -8.68 -1.60
C TRP A 41 -7.37 -9.83 -1.78
N ARG A 42 -8.24 -9.78 -2.81
CA ARG A 42 -9.34 -10.74 -3.00
C ARG A 42 -8.90 -12.21 -2.97
N HIS A 43 -7.74 -12.52 -3.54
CA HIS A 43 -7.20 -13.86 -3.58
C HIS A 43 -6.60 -14.31 -2.25
N GLN A 44 -5.84 -13.43 -1.59
CA GLN A 44 -5.24 -13.69 -0.28
C GLN A 44 -6.31 -13.83 0.79
N MET A 45 -7.30 -12.96 0.80
CA MET A 45 -8.44 -13.05 1.72
C MET A 45 -9.19 -14.38 1.55
N ALA A 46 -9.48 -14.79 0.31
CA ALA A 46 -10.14 -16.06 0.03
C ALA A 46 -9.27 -17.26 0.45
N GLY A 47 -7.96 -17.20 0.16
CA GLY A 47 -7.02 -18.28 0.43
C GLY A 47 -6.57 -18.40 1.89
N LEU A 48 -6.89 -17.43 2.76
CA LEU A 48 -6.48 -17.40 4.17
C LEU A 48 -7.67 -17.47 5.15
N ALA A 49 -8.90 -17.31 4.65
CA ALA A 49 -10.12 -17.22 5.47
C ALA A 49 -10.43 -18.48 6.30
N ASP A 50 -9.88 -19.62 5.95
CA ASP A 50 -10.02 -20.87 6.68
C ASP A 50 -9.31 -20.83 8.06
N ARG A 51 -8.27 -20.00 8.21
CA ARG A 51 -7.42 -19.93 9.40
C ARG A 51 -7.39 -18.55 10.05
N PHE A 52 -7.74 -17.51 9.31
CA PHE A 52 -7.60 -16.12 9.74
C PHE A 52 -8.90 -15.33 9.55
N TYR A 53 -9.06 -14.29 10.36
CA TYR A 53 -10.05 -13.25 10.13
C TYR A 53 -9.39 -12.16 9.29
N CYS A 54 -9.72 -12.14 8.00
CA CYS A 54 -9.16 -11.22 7.02
C CYS A 54 -10.01 -9.95 6.94
N ILE A 55 -9.38 -8.78 7.02
CA ILE A 55 -10.00 -7.46 7.07
C ILE A 55 -9.29 -6.57 6.07
N ALA A 56 -10.01 -5.99 5.11
CA ALA A 56 -9.46 -5.10 4.09
C ALA A 56 -10.33 -3.83 3.97
N PRO A 57 -9.93 -2.71 4.54
CA PRO A 57 -10.58 -1.44 4.31
C PRO A 57 -10.28 -0.92 2.90
N ASP A 58 -11.29 -0.31 2.27
CA ASP A 58 -11.03 0.70 1.25
C ASP A 58 -10.55 1.95 2.00
N GLN A 59 -9.28 2.27 1.84
CA GLN A 59 -8.64 3.31 2.66
C GLN A 59 -9.20 4.69 2.33
N ARG A 60 -8.98 5.67 3.23
CA ARG A 60 -9.35 7.08 3.03
C ARG A 60 -8.94 7.57 1.64
N GLY A 61 -9.85 8.17 0.90
CA GLY A 61 -9.64 8.67 -0.46
C GLY A 61 -9.99 7.67 -1.57
N TYR A 62 -10.27 6.41 -1.25
CA TYR A 62 -10.47 5.36 -2.24
C TYR A 62 -11.93 4.84 -2.26
N ALA A 63 -12.30 4.28 -3.40
CA ALA A 63 -13.58 3.61 -3.65
C ALA A 63 -14.78 4.42 -3.13
N ARG A 64 -15.56 3.86 -2.19
CA ARG A 64 -16.69 4.55 -1.58
C ARG A 64 -16.43 5.07 -0.17
N SER A 65 -15.23 4.84 0.37
CA SER A 65 -14.78 5.43 1.62
C SER A 65 -14.70 6.95 1.53
N ASP A 66 -14.71 7.65 2.66
CA ASP A 66 -14.64 9.11 2.72
C ASP A 66 -13.37 9.67 2.06
N LYS A 67 -13.54 10.82 1.42
CA LYS A 67 -12.52 11.50 0.61
C LYS A 67 -12.39 12.97 1.01
N PRO A 68 -11.77 13.25 2.18
CA PRO A 68 -11.50 14.63 2.57
C PRO A 68 -10.80 15.41 1.46
N ALA A 69 -11.21 16.66 1.22
CA ALA A 69 -10.62 17.47 0.15
C ALA A 69 -9.24 18.01 0.53
N ASP A 70 -9.00 18.20 1.84
CA ASP A 70 -7.73 18.75 2.36
C ASP A 70 -6.59 17.74 2.19
N VAL A 71 -5.47 18.19 1.62
CA VAL A 71 -4.25 17.40 1.43
C VAL A 71 -3.70 16.93 2.79
N ASP A 72 -3.74 17.76 3.81
CA ASP A 72 -3.21 17.44 5.14
C ASP A 72 -3.95 16.28 5.81
N ALA A 73 -5.19 15.99 5.39
CA ALA A 73 -5.95 14.84 5.84
C ALA A 73 -5.33 13.48 5.42
N TYR A 74 -4.34 13.50 4.53
CA TYR A 74 -3.66 12.29 4.01
C TYR A 74 -2.22 12.14 4.52
N ARG A 75 -1.83 12.92 5.51
CA ARG A 75 -0.52 12.74 6.15
C ARG A 75 -0.41 11.38 6.82
N VAL A 76 0.76 10.76 6.75
CA VAL A 76 1.00 9.41 7.29
C VAL A 76 0.50 9.20 8.72
N PRO A 77 0.69 10.13 9.69
CA PRO A 77 0.14 9.94 11.04
C PRO A 77 -1.38 9.80 11.09
N ILE A 78 -2.10 10.45 10.19
CA ILE A 78 -3.57 10.37 10.10
C ILE A 78 -3.99 9.04 9.49
N LEU A 79 -3.28 8.59 8.45
CA LEU A 79 -3.51 7.27 7.84
C LEU A 79 -3.22 6.12 8.81
N VAL A 80 -2.18 6.24 9.61
CA VAL A 80 -1.87 5.31 10.72
C VAL A 80 -3.01 5.29 11.74
N ALA A 81 -3.55 6.46 12.11
CA ALA A 81 -4.68 6.53 13.03
C ALA A 81 -5.93 5.84 12.47
N ASP A 82 -6.18 5.88 11.16
CA ASP A 82 -7.28 5.14 10.53
C ASP A 82 -7.09 3.62 10.67
N VAL A 83 -5.86 3.12 10.46
CA VAL A 83 -5.56 1.68 10.64
C VAL A 83 -5.90 1.20 12.05
N LEU A 84 -5.47 1.97 13.05
CA LEU A 84 -5.77 1.66 14.46
C LEU A 84 -7.25 1.77 14.76
N ALA A 85 -7.93 2.81 14.23
CA ALA A 85 -9.35 3.01 14.43
C ALA A 85 -10.21 1.91 13.80
N VAL A 86 -9.80 1.34 12.64
CA VAL A 86 -10.44 0.14 12.06
C VAL A 86 -10.31 -1.04 13.00
N ALA A 87 -9.12 -1.30 13.53
CA ALA A 87 -8.89 -2.39 14.47
C ALA A 87 -9.72 -2.19 15.77
N ASP A 88 -9.75 -0.98 16.31
CA ASP A 88 -10.49 -0.63 17.52
C ASP A 88 -12.01 -0.77 17.33
N ALA A 89 -12.55 -0.32 16.19
CA ALA A 89 -13.96 -0.46 15.85
C ALA A 89 -14.41 -1.93 15.73
N LEU A 90 -13.47 -2.82 15.43
CA LEU A 90 -13.71 -4.28 15.36
C LEU A 90 -13.33 -5.01 16.68
N GLY A 91 -12.92 -4.29 17.72
CA GLY A 91 -12.51 -4.86 19.01
C GLY A 91 -11.19 -5.63 18.97
N ILE A 92 -10.30 -5.31 18.03
CA ILE A 92 -9.04 -6.01 17.78
C ILE A 92 -7.90 -5.26 18.48
N ALA A 93 -7.32 -5.86 19.51
CA ALA A 93 -6.21 -5.27 20.25
C ALA A 93 -4.88 -5.40 19.52
N GLN A 94 -4.61 -6.55 18.90
CA GLN A 94 -3.38 -6.86 18.18
C GLN A 94 -3.70 -7.59 16.88
N PHE A 95 -2.91 -7.35 15.83
CA PHE A 95 -3.13 -7.93 14.51
C PHE A 95 -1.82 -8.17 13.75
N THR A 96 -1.87 -9.05 12.76
CA THR A 96 -0.86 -9.08 11.71
C THR A 96 -1.26 -8.05 10.65
N LEU A 97 -0.33 -7.18 10.29
CA LEU A 97 -0.55 -6.13 9.30
C LEU A 97 0.07 -6.53 7.97
N VAL A 98 -0.70 -6.35 6.90
CA VAL A 98 -0.29 -6.68 5.53
C VAL A 98 -0.42 -5.41 4.67
N GLY A 99 0.62 -5.07 3.90
CA GLY A 99 0.60 -3.88 3.07
C GLY A 99 1.14 -4.12 1.66
N HIS A 100 0.62 -3.35 0.72
CA HIS A 100 1.11 -3.24 -0.66
C HIS A 100 1.23 -1.77 -1.02
N ASP A 101 2.30 -1.38 -1.72
CA ASP A 101 2.53 -0.01 -2.23
C ASP A 101 2.31 1.06 -1.13
N TRP A 102 1.42 2.04 -1.33
CA TRP A 102 1.06 3.04 -0.31
C TRP A 102 0.49 2.43 0.97
N GLY A 103 -0.32 1.39 0.87
CA GLY A 103 -0.79 0.64 2.04
C GLY A 103 0.38 0.03 2.81
N GLY A 104 1.42 -0.39 2.11
CA GLY A 104 2.66 -0.85 2.72
C GLY A 104 3.45 0.27 3.40
N ALA A 105 3.49 1.48 2.81
CA ALA A 105 4.12 2.64 3.46
C ALA A 105 3.43 2.97 4.80
N VAL A 106 2.09 2.92 4.84
CA VAL A 106 1.32 3.10 6.08
C VAL A 106 1.56 1.93 7.04
N ALA A 107 1.66 0.70 6.53
CA ALA A 107 1.93 -0.49 7.35
C ALA A 107 3.32 -0.42 8.02
N TRP A 108 4.36 0.01 7.30
CA TRP A 108 5.68 0.30 7.88
C TRP A 108 5.60 1.34 9.00
N ALA A 109 4.92 2.45 8.73
CA ALA A 109 4.78 3.52 9.72
C ALA A 109 3.98 3.07 10.96
N THR A 110 2.94 2.26 10.77
CA THR A 110 2.15 1.69 11.87
C THR A 110 3.01 0.76 12.73
N ALA A 111 3.75 -0.16 12.10
CA ALA A 111 4.62 -1.09 12.82
C ALA A 111 5.75 -0.39 13.59
N LEU A 112 6.33 0.68 13.04
CA LEU A 112 7.38 1.47 13.70
C LEU A 112 6.85 2.27 14.90
N LYS A 113 5.62 2.80 14.80
CA LYS A 113 5.04 3.68 15.83
C LYS A 113 4.21 2.96 16.88
N HIS A 114 3.64 1.82 16.52
CA HIS A 114 2.73 1.02 17.34
C HIS A 114 3.13 -0.46 17.36
N PRO A 115 4.38 -0.80 17.77
CA PRO A 115 4.85 -2.17 17.81
C PRO A 115 4.09 -3.05 18.80
N ASP A 116 3.39 -2.48 19.74
CA ASP A 116 2.48 -3.13 20.68
C ASP A 116 1.18 -3.62 20.02
N ARG A 117 0.79 -3.03 18.89
CA ARG A 117 -0.41 -3.37 18.13
C ARG A 117 -0.11 -4.37 16.98
N VAL A 118 1.07 -4.31 16.39
CA VAL A 118 1.46 -5.11 15.22
C VAL A 118 2.30 -6.31 15.66
N MET A 119 1.70 -7.50 15.67
CA MET A 119 2.39 -8.73 16.05
C MET A 119 3.37 -9.23 14.97
N ARG A 120 2.98 -9.12 13.74
CA ARG A 120 3.75 -9.52 12.54
C ARG A 120 3.45 -8.55 11.41
N LEU A 121 4.40 -8.33 10.51
CA LEU A 121 4.25 -7.45 9.36
C LEU A 121 4.53 -8.23 8.06
N ILE A 122 3.66 -8.09 7.07
CA ILE A 122 3.84 -8.65 5.73
C ILE A 122 3.80 -7.50 4.72
N GLN A 123 4.81 -7.43 3.85
CA GLN A 123 4.93 -6.40 2.84
C GLN A 123 5.05 -6.99 1.44
N CYS A 124 4.19 -6.58 0.54
CA CYS A 124 4.20 -6.97 -0.87
C CYS A 124 4.58 -5.76 -1.71
N ASN A 125 5.73 -5.76 -2.39
CA ASN A 125 6.24 -4.64 -3.19
C ASN A 125 5.97 -3.27 -2.53
N ALA A 126 6.43 -3.13 -1.30
CA ALA A 126 6.28 -1.93 -0.50
C ALA A 126 7.61 -1.54 0.13
N ALA A 127 8.19 -0.46 -0.36
CA ALA A 127 9.53 -0.03 0.03
C ALA A 127 9.60 0.40 1.50
N HIS A 128 10.66 -0.05 2.19
CA HIS A 128 10.97 0.40 3.54
C HIS A 128 11.32 1.90 3.53
N PRO A 129 10.73 2.74 4.41
CA PRO A 129 10.82 4.20 4.28
C PRO A 129 12.26 4.74 4.26
N TYR A 130 13.17 4.17 5.04
CA TYR A 130 14.57 4.58 5.03
C TYR A 130 15.28 4.13 3.73
N VAL A 131 15.10 2.88 3.32
CA VAL A 131 15.74 2.34 2.11
C VAL A 131 15.24 3.07 0.88
N PHE A 132 13.94 3.37 0.82
CA PHE A 132 13.37 4.11 -0.30
C PHE A 132 13.92 5.53 -0.39
N GLN A 133 13.93 6.29 0.70
CA GLN A 133 14.51 7.63 0.70
C GLN A 133 16.00 7.61 0.33
N ARG A 134 16.75 6.62 0.80
CA ARG A 134 18.17 6.42 0.44
C ARG A 134 18.36 6.17 -1.05
N THR A 135 17.55 5.25 -1.63
CA THR A 135 17.65 4.92 -3.05
C THR A 135 17.17 6.07 -3.94
N LEU A 136 16.15 6.84 -3.56
CA LEU A 136 15.77 8.07 -4.26
C LEU A 136 16.92 9.08 -4.36
N VAL A 137 17.76 9.15 -3.33
CA VAL A 137 18.90 10.08 -3.30
C VAL A 137 20.13 9.51 -4.01
N PHE A 138 20.47 8.23 -3.78
CA PHE A 138 21.76 7.68 -4.15
C PHE A 138 21.74 6.65 -5.28
N ASP A 139 20.57 6.14 -5.68
CA ASP A 139 20.43 5.20 -6.79
C ASP A 139 19.79 5.89 -8.00
N PRO A 140 20.53 6.15 -9.08
CA PRO A 140 20.00 6.84 -10.26
C PRO A 140 18.86 6.10 -10.95
N ALA A 141 18.85 4.75 -10.92
CA ALA A 141 17.80 3.96 -11.55
C ALA A 141 16.47 4.08 -10.76
N GLN A 142 16.53 3.93 -9.42
CA GLN A 142 15.34 4.12 -8.59
C GLN A 142 14.85 5.56 -8.66
N ARG A 143 15.73 6.55 -8.65
CA ARG A 143 15.37 7.95 -8.82
C ARG A 143 14.60 8.19 -10.12
N ALA A 144 15.10 7.64 -11.24
CA ALA A 144 14.43 7.75 -12.54
C ALA A 144 13.05 7.07 -12.54
N ALA A 145 12.97 5.86 -12.00
CA ALA A 145 11.73 5.10 -11.87
C ALA A 145 10.67 5.80 -11.01
N SER A 146 11.10 6.68 -10.09
CA SER A 146 10.20 7.35 -9.11
C SER A 146 9.75 8.76 -9.52
N GLN A 147 10.09 9.26 -10.73
CA GLN A 147 9.70 10.62 -11.14
C GLN A 147 8.17 10.79 -11.26
N TYR A 148 7.42 9.70 -11.44
CA TYR A 148 5.96 9.75 -11.43
C TYR A 148 5.38 10.32 -10.12
N ILE A 149 6.11 10.21 -9.00
CA ILE A 149 5.70 10.79 -7.71
C ILE A 149 5.61 12.31 -7.81
N SER A 150 6.61 12.95 -8.45
CA SER A 150 6.61 14.39 -8.71
C SER A 150 5.49 14.75 -9.70
N GLU A 151 5.27 13.95 -10.74
CA GLU A 151 4.14 14.17 -11.67
C GLU A 151 2.80 14.18 -10.94
N PHE A 152 2.53 13.22 -10.05
CA PHE A 152 1.27 13.14 -9.28
C PHE A 152 1.11 14.27 -8.25
N ARG A 153 2.21 14.90 -7.83
CA ARG A 153 2.18 16.07 -6.94
C ARG A 153 1.88 17.37 -7.67
N ASP A 154 2.58 17.57 -8.80
CA ASP A 154 2.76 18.89 -9.40
C ASP A 154 1.92 19.09 -10.66
N ARG A 155 1.51 18.00 -11.34
CA ARG A 155 0.75 18.04 -12.58
C ARG A 155 -0.76 18.03 -12.29
N ASP A 156 -1.53 18.71 -13.13
CA ASP A 156 -3.00 18.71 -13.09
C ASP A 156 -3.60 17.44 -13.70
N ILE A 157 -3.37 16.31 -13.04
CA ILE A 157 -3.94 15.01 -13.44
C ILE A 157 -5.47 15.02 -13.37
N GLU A 158 -6.06 15.78 -12.43
CA GLU A 158 -7.51 15.87 -12.29
C GLU A 158 -8.13 16.55 -13.51
N GLY A 159 -7.51 17.65 -14.03
CA GLY A 159 -7.93 18.31 -15.26
C GLY A 159 -7.77 17.40 -16.48
N GLU A 160 -6.68 16.66 -16.61
CA GLU A 160 -6.50 15.69 -17.69
C GLU A 160 -7.54 14.58 -17.68
N VAL A 161 -7.88 14.04 -16.51
CA VAL A 161 -8.92 13.01 -16.39
C VAL A 161 -10.31 13.59 -16.65
N ALA A 162 -10.55 14.84 -16.26
CA ALA A 162 -11.83 15.51 -16.58
C ALA A 162 -12.02 15.66 -18.10
N GLU A 163 -10.94 15.89 -18.85
CA GLU A 163 -10.96 16.01 -20.31
C GLU A 163 -11.03 14.65 -21.01
N LYS A 164 -10.19 13.67 -20.59
CA LYS A 164 -9.97 12.41 -21.30
C LYS A 164 -10.82 11.25 -20.77
N GLY A 165 -11.35 11.40 -19.56
CA GLY A 165 -12.14 10.39 -18.86
C GLY A 165 -11.35 9.43 -17.98
N VAL A 166 -12.03 8.87 -16.97
CA VAL A 166 -11.45 7.91 -16.01
C VAL A 166 -10.95 6.64 -16.70
N ALA A 167 -11.64 6.18 -17.75
CA ALA A 167 -11.20 5.00 -18.52
C ALA A 167 -9.84 5.23 -19.19
N TRP A 168 -9.57 6.46 -19.69
CA TRP A 168 -8.24 6.78 -20.21
C TRP A 168 -7.18 6.69 -19.10
N PHE A 169 -7.44 7.21 -17.90
CA PHE A 169 -6.51 7.14 -16.79
C PHE A 169 -6.22 5.70 -16.38
N PHE A 170 -7.24 4.85 -16.39
CA PHE A 170 -7.08 3.41 -16.18
C PHE A 170 -6.10 2.79 -17.18
N GLU A 171 -6.31 3.00 -18.48
CA GLU A 171 -5.48 2.41 -19.54
C GLU A 171 -4.05 2.98 -19.54
N ASP A 172 -3.91 4.29 -19.30
CA ASP A 172 -2.61 4.97 -19.39
C ASP A 172 -1.73 4.78 -18.17
N ARG A 173 -2.31 4.69 -16.97
CA ARG A 173 -1.55 4.72 -15.72
C ARG A 173 -1.59 3.41 -14.92
N PHE A 174 -2.54 2.52 -15.20
CA PHE A 174 -2.70 1.29 -14.45
C PHE A 174 -2.53 0.05 -15.34
N ALA A 175 -3.30 -0.07 -16.40
CA ALA A 175 -3.28 -1.25 -17.25
C ALA A 175 -1.91 -1.50 -17.90
N LYS A 176 -1.18 -0.45 -18.24
CA LYS A 176 0.17 -0.56 -18.85
C LYS A 176 1.20 -1.21 -17.92
N ILE A 177 1.13 -0.90 -16.62
CA ILE A 177 2.11 -1.35 -15.63
C ILE A 177 1.66 -2.63 -14.90
N SER A 178 0.41 -3.06 -15.10
CA SER A 178 -0.21 -4.20 -14.42
C SER A 178 0.00 -5.55 -15.12
N GLY A 179 0.92 -5.66 -16.07
CA GLY A 179 1.21 -6.91 -16.76
C GLY A 179 0.07 -7.45 -17.64
N GLY A 180 -1.00 -6.69 -17.87
CA GLY A 180 -2.09 -7.03 -18.81
C GLY A 180 -3.11 -8.04 -18.32
N ALA A 181 -3.07 -8.46 -17.06
CA ALA A 181 -3.92 -9.56 -16.55
C ALA A 181 -5.20 -9.09 -15.84
N ILE A 182 -5.67 -7.86 -16.10
CA ILE A 182 -6.88 -7.34 -15.45
C ILE A 182 -8.11 -7.85 -16.18
N SER A 183 -9.02 -8.53 -15.47
CA SER A 183 -10.28 -8.99 -16.04
C SER A 183 -11.19 -7.81 -16.41
N ALA A 184 -12.09 -8.02 -17.39
CA ALA A 184 -13.10 -7.00 -17.76
C ALA A 184 -13.97 -6.59 -16.55
N THR A 185 -14.25 -7.52 -15.65
CA THR A 185 -15.00 -7.29 -14.42
C THR A 185 -14.22 -6.41 -13.44
N ASP A 186 -12.96 -6.69 -13.21
CA ASP A 186 -12.11 -5.86 -12.32
C ASP A 186 -11.90 -4.46 -12.92
N ARG A 187 -11.67 -4.38 -14.25
CA ARG A 187 -11.56 -3.11 -14.96
C ARG A 187 -12.81 -2.24 -14.74
N ALA A 188 -14.00 -2.82 -14.95
CA ALA A 188 -15.25 -2.09 -14.76
C ALA A 188 -15.43 -1.63 -13.31
N ALA A 189 -15.05 -2.46 -12.34
CA ALA A 189 -15.11 -2.14 -10.93
C ALA A 189 -14.17 -0.98 -10.54
N TYR A 190 -12.91 -1.00 -10.99
CA TYR A 190 -11.97 0.09 -10.73
C TYR A 190 -12.43 1.40 -11.38
N ILE A 191 -12.93 1.37 -12.63
CA ILE A 191 -13.46 2.58 -13.28
C ILE A 191 -14.65 3.15 -12.50
N ASP A 192 -15.55 2.31 -12.00
CA ASP A 192 -16.67 2.73 -11.15
C ASP A 192 -16.16 3.35 -9.83
N GLU A 193 -15.21 2.71 -9.16
CA GLU A 193 -14.62 3.19 -7.90
C GLU A 193 -13.90 4.54 -8.09
N TRP A 194 -13.14 4.71 -9.16
CA TRP A 194 -12.42 5.95 -9.45
C TRP A 194 -13.32 7.07 -9.97
N SER A 195 -14.50 6.74 -10.48
CA SER A 195 -15.54 7.69 -10.90
C SER A 195 -16.35 8.26 -9.73
N GLN A 196 -16.13 7.74 -8.51
CA GLN A 196 -16.82 8.31 -7.33
C GLN A 196 -16.37 9.76 -7.08
N PRO A 197 -17.27 10.64 -6.65
CA PRO A 197 -16.95 12.04 -6.37
C PRO A 197 -15.74 12.17 -5.45
N GLY A 198 -14.70 12.89 -5.90
CA GLY A 198 -13.48 13.14 -5.14
C GLY A 198 -12.47 11.97 -5.11
N ALA A 199 -12.75 10.83 -5.74
CA ALA A 199 -11.87 9.66 -5.70
C ALA A 199 -10.48 9.95 -6.25
N LEU A 200 -10.39 10.52 -7.45
CA LEU A 200 -9.09 10.84 -8.06
C LEU A 200 -8.28 11.82 -7.19
N ARG A 201 -8.93 12.88 -6.69
CA ARG A 201 -8.29 13.83 -5.76
C ARG A 201 -7.82 13.12 -4.49
N GLY A 202 -8.66 12.29 -3.87
CA GLY A 202 -8.31 11.54 -2.67
C GLY A 202 -7.11 10.65 -2.89
N MET A 203 -7.06 9.89 -3.99
CA MET A 203 -5.93 9.06 -4.37
C MET A 203 -4.64 9.87 -4.57
N LEU A 204 -4.71 11.00 -5.30
CA LEU A 204 -3.54 11.87 -5.55
C LEU A 204 -3.05 12.59 -4.30
N ASN A 205 -3.93 12.85 -3.33
CA ASN A 205 -3.55 13.51 -2.08
C ASN A 205 -2.60 12.64 -1.22
N TRP A 206 -2.55 11.33 -1.39
CA TRP A 206 -1.54 10.48 -0.79
C TRP A 206 -0.12 10.86 -1.22
N TYR A 207 0.04 11.20 -2.49
CA TYR A 207 1.32 11.69 -3.02
C TYR A 207 1.60 13.13 -2.57
N ARG A 208 0.60 14.01 -2.64
CA ARG A 208 0.72 15.44 -2.27
C ARG A 208 1.06 15.64 -0.78
N ALA A 209 0.49 14.80 0.10
CA ALA A 209 0.74 14.84 1.54
C ALA A 209 2.04 14.14 1.97
N SER A 210 2.67 13.39 1.07
CA SER A 210 3.86 12.60 1.39
C SER A 210 5.09 13.48 1.61
N PRO A 211 5.87 13.24 2.67
CA PRO A 211 7.11 13.96 2.94
C PRO A 211 8.31 13.45 2.15
N LEU A 212 8.16 12.47 1.27
CA LEU A 212 9.25 11.91 0.47
C LEU A 212 9.94 13.00 -0.34
N HIS A 213 11.25 13.08 -0.21
CA HIS A 213 12.09 13.90 -1.06
C HIS A 213 12.44 13.12 -2.34
N VAL A 214 11.94 13.58 -3.48
CA VAL A 214 12.22 12.99 -4.80
C VAL A 214 13.10 13.98 -5.58
N PRO A 215 14.42 13.78 -5.62
CA PRO A 215 15.31 14.66 -6.39
C PRO A 215 15.00 14.57 -7.88
N ALA A 216 15.23 15.67 -8.64
CA ALA A 216 15.25 15.63 -10.08
C ALA A 216 16.31 14.64 -10.60
N ILE A 217 16.14 14.11 -11.82
CA ILE A 217 17.00 13.05 -12.37
C ILE A 217 18.48 13.45 -12.33
N ASP A 218 18.78 14.69 -12.66
CA ASP A 218 20.13 15.26 -12.75
C ASP A 218 20.62 15.95 -11.45
N ALA A 219 19.80 15.95 -10.40
CA ALA A 219 20.16 16.57 -9.13
C ALA A 219 21.33 15.84 -8.46
N PRO A 220 22.23 16.57 -7.75
CA PRO A 220 23.30 15.95 -7.00
C PRO A 220 22.76 15.05 -5.88
N ALA A 221 23.48 13.95 -5.60
CA ALA A 221 23.14 13.05 -4.51
C ALA A 221 23.57 13.66 -3.16
N ILE A 222 22.65 14.41 -2.54
CA ILE A 222 22.86 15.07 -1.25
C ILE A 222 21.99 14.38 -0.20
N SER A 223 22.62 13.92 0.91
CA SER A 223 21.90 13.31 2.02
C SER A 223 20.87 14.29 2.63
N THR A 224 19.87 13.74 3.24
CA THR A 224 18.81 14.51 3.91
C THR A 224 18.88 14.29 5.42
N PRO A 225 18.40 15.22 6.25
CA PRO A 225 18.37 15.03 7.70
C PRO A 225 17.67 13.74 8.14
N PHE A 226 16.72 13.25 7.36
CA PHE A 226 16.05 11.98 7.59
C PHE A 226 17.02 10.79 7.46
N LEU A 227 17.94 10.82 6.48
CA LEU A 227 18.92 9.76 6.26
C LEU A 227 20.12 9.83 7.21
N ASP A 228 20.42 11.02 7.71
CA ASP A 228 21.53 11.25 8.65
C ASP A 228 21.15 10.89 10.10
N ALA A 229 19.84 10.80 10.39
CA ALA A 229 19.33 10.41 11.71
C ALA A 229 19.33 8.88 11.89
N PRO A 230 19.54 8.39 13.12
CA PRO A 230 19.34 6.97 13.43
C PRO A 230 17.90 6.52 13.08
N PHE A 231 17.78 5.44 12.32
CA PHE A 231 16.47 4.88 12.00
C PHE A 231 16.17 3.69 12.93
N PRO A 232 14.96 3.62 13.52
CA PRO A 232 14.61 2.56 14.45
C PRO A 232 14.51 1.20 13.76
N GLN A 233 14.87 0.13 14.49
CA GLN A 233 14.67 -1.24 14.04
C GLN A 233 13.25 -1.70 14.34
N LEU A 234 12.73 -2.60 13.49
CA LEU A 234 11.47 -3.29 13.70
C LEU A 234 11.67 -4.52 14.58
N ALA A 235 10.98 -4.56 15.70
CA ALA A 235 11.13 -5.65 16.67
C ALA A 235 10.34 -6.92 16.31
N MET A 236 9.21 -6.77 15.58
CA MET A 236 8.36 -7.90 15.20
C MET A 236 8.92 -8.64 13.98
N PRO A 237 8.52 -9.93 13.78
CA PRO A 237 8.81 -10.66 12.55
C PRO A 237 8.23 -9.97 11.33
N VAL A 238 9.02 -9.90 10.24
CA VAL A 238 8.63 -9.28 8.97
C VAL A 238 8.83 -10.24 7.81
N LEU A 239 7.80 -10.40 6.99
CA LEU A 239 7.86 -11.05 5.68
C LEU A 239 7.80 -10.00 4.59
N VAL A 240 8.77 -10.00 3.69
CA VAL A 240 8.76 -9.19 2.47
C VAL A 240 8.60 -10.13 1.28
N ILE A 241 7.55 -9.95 0.49
CA ILE A 241 7.30 -10.67 -0.77
C ILE A 241 7.50 -9.66 -1.89
N TRP A 242 8.41 -9.96 -2.82
CA TRP A 242 8.82 -8.98 -3.83
C TRP A 242 8.81 -9.56 -5.23
N GLY A 243 8.05 -8.94 -6.13
CA GLY A 243 8.09 -9.18 -7.57
C GLY A 243 9.31 -8.48 -8.18
N LEU A 244 10.20 -9.26 -8.81
CA LEU A 244 11.48 -8.75 -9.30
C LEU A 244 11.36 -7.95 -10.62
N LYS A 245 10.18 -7.95 -11.26
CA LYS A 245 9.88 -7.16 -12.46
C LYS A 245 9.19 -5.83 -12.14
N ASP A 246 9.18 -5.40 -10.87
CA ASP A 246 8.63 -4.10 -10.49
C ASP A 246 9.47 -2.98 -11.11
N GLU A 247 8.82 -2.14 -11.94
CA GLU A 247 9.44 -1.01 -12.63
C GLU A 247 9.30 0.30 -11.85
N ALA A 248 8.45 0.35 -10.83
CA ALA A 248 8.26 1.51 -9.96
C ALA A 248 9.14 1.44 -8.71
N LEU A 249 9.13 0.29 -8.04
CA LEU A 249 9.95 -0.01 -6.86
C LEU A 249 10.94 -1.12 -7.23
N LEU A 250 12.14 -0.72 -7.64
CA LEU A 250 13.14 -1.64 -8.16
C LEU A 250 13.66 -2.62 -7.08
N PRO A 251 14.23 -3.78 -7.46
CA PRO A 251 14.75 -4.77 -6.51
C PRO A 251 15.81 -4.24 -5.54
N CYS A 252 16.45 -3.10 -5.82
CA CYS A 252 17.38 -2.44 -4.89
C CYS A 252 16.72 -2.02 -3.57
N GLN A 253 15.38 -2.02 -3.50
CA GLN A 253 14.61 -1.81 -2.27
C GLN A 253 14.78 -2.95 -1.25
N LEU A 254 15.32 -4.08 -1.66
CA LEU A 254 15.64 -5.21 -0.77
C LEU A 254 17.02 -5.09 -0.13
N ASP A 255 17.89 -4.20 -0.63
CA ASP A 255 19.28 -4.10 -0.21
C ASP A 255 19.43 -3.41 1.14
N GLY A 256 19.99 -4.13 2.12
CA GLY A 256 20.24 -3.63 3.46
C GLY A 256 18.99 -3.60 4.37
N LEU A 257 17.89 -4.25 4.01
CA LEU A 257 16.73 -4.38 4.89
C LEU A 257 17.05 -5.08 6.20
N ASP A 258 17.96 -6.04 6.20
CA ASP A 258 18.40 -6.79 7.37
C ASP A 258 19.05 -5.91 8.44
N THR A 259 19.59 -4.76 8.06
CA THR A 259 20.14 -3.78 9.03
C THR A 259 19.04 -3.09 9.85
N HIS A 260 17.83 -3.05 9.34
CA HIS A 260 16.66 -2.41 9.97
C HIS A 260 15.67 -3.42 10.55
N ILE A 261 15.76 -4.69 10.13
CA ILE A 261 14.78 -5.74 10.44
C ILE A 261 15.51 -7.01 10.89
N PRO A 262 15.80 -7.17 12.19
CA PRO A 262 16.52 -8.34 12.70
C PRO A 262 15.84 -9.68 12.42
N ASN A 263 14.50 -9.72 12.37
CA ASN A 263 13.71 -10.93 12.08
C ASN A 263 13.02 -10.80 10.71
N LEU A 264 13.83 -10.84 9.65
CA LEU A 264 13.42 -10.65 8.26
C LEU A 264 13.39 -11.97 7.49
N THR A 265 12.27 -12.19 6.78
CA THR A 265 12.15 -13.20 5.74
C THR A 265 11.87 -12.51 4.41
N ILE A 266 12.59 -12.86 3.34
CA ILE A 266 12.37 -12.31 1.99
C ILE A 266 12.01 -13.45 1.03
N VAL A 267 10.88 -13.31 0.35
CA VAL A 267 10.45 -14.17 -0.75
C VAL A 267 10.49 -13.36 -2.05
N ARG A 268 11.35 -13.78 -2.98
CA ARG A 268 11.49 -13.15 -4.30
C ARG A 268 10.69 -13.93 -5.34
N VAL A 269 9.85 -13.24 -6.11
CA VAL A 269 9.04 -13.83 -7.18
C VAL A 269 9.54 -13.28 -8.51
N ALA A 270 10.20 -14.14 -9.29
CA ALA A 270 10.94 -13.72 -10.49
C ALA A 270 10.02 -13.14 -11.59
N ASP A 271 8.80 -13.67 -11.70
CA ASP A 271 7.88 -13.36 -12.78
C ASP A 271 6.69 -12.48 -12.36
N ALA A 272 6.86 -11.68 -11.30
CA ALA A 272 5.88 -10.69 -10.85
C ALA A 272 6.42 -9.27 -10.98
N GLY A 273 5.54 -8.33 -11.29
CA GLY A 273 5.77 -6.89 -11.26
C GLY A 273 5.28 -6.27 -9.96
N HIS A 274 4.83 -5.00 -10.06
CA HIS A 274 4.42 -4.19 -8.93
C HIS A 274 3.17 -4.72 -8.22
N PHE A 275 2.18 -5.17 -9.01
CA PHE A 275 0.88 -5.62 -8.47
C PHE A 275 0.89 -7.11 -8.12
N ILE A 276 1.96 -7.55 -7.47
CA ILE A 276 2.21 -8.95 -7.11
C ILE A 276 1.03 -9.66 -6.41
N PRO A 277 0.20 -9.00 -5.55
CA PRO A 277 -0.89 -9.71 -4.86
C PRO A 277 -1.87 -10.40 -5.81
N TRP A 278 -2.06 -9.88 -7.02
CA TRP A 278 -2.97 -10.47 -8.01
C TRP A 278 -2.28 -10.86 -9.33
N GLU A 279 -1.05 -10.41 -9.59
CA GLU A 279 -0.25 -10.94 -10.70
C GLU A 279 0.21 -12.38 -10.43
N GLN A 280 0.57 -12.69 -9.18
CA GLN A 280 1.00 -14.00 -8.73
C GLN A 280 0.28 -14.43 -7.44
N PRO A 281 -1.07 -14.50 -7.45
CA PRO A 281 -1.88 -14.65 -6.25
C PRO A 281 -1.60 -15.94 -5.48
N GLU A 282 -1.31 -17.03 -6.19
CA GLU A 282 -1.00 -18.33 -5.58
C GLU A 282 0.34 -18.30 -4.85
N ALA A 283 1.37 -17.73 -5.49
CA ALA A 283 2.70 -17.60 -4.89
C ALA A 283 2.66 -16.73 -3.63
N VAL A 284 1.96 -15.60 -3.67
CA VAL A 284 1.80 -14.68 -2.53
C VAL A 284 1.02 -15.35 -1.40
N THR A 285 -0.13 -15.96 -1.73
CA THR A 285 -0.96 -16.65 -0.72
C THR A 285 -0.19 -17.80 -0.07
N LYS A 286 0.55 -18.59 -0.86
CA LYS A 286 1.39 -19.67 -0.32
C LYS A 286 2.48 -19.14 0.60
N ALA A 287 3.21 -18.11 0.19
CA ALA A 287 4.25 -17.50 1.02
C ALA A 287 3.69 -16.99 2.36
N MET A 288 2.52 -16.34 2.34
CA MET A 288 1.85 -15.90 3.56
C MET A 288 1.44 -17.09 4.43
N ARG A 289 0.82 -18.14 3.86
CA ARG A 289 0.38 -19.32 4.63
C ARG A 289 1.55 -20.03 5.29
N ASP A 290 2.64 -20.25 4.56
CA ASP A 290 3.82 -20.95 5.06
C ASP A 290 4.49 -20.17 6.21
N TRP A 291 4.58 -18.84 6.08
CA TRP A 291 5.22 -17.99 7.07
C TRP A 291 4.35 -17.75 8.31
N LEU A 292 3.02 -17.79 8.17
CA LEU A 292 2.06 -17.64 9.26
C LEU A 292 1.78 -18.95 10.00
N ALA A 293 2.29 -20.08 9.51
CA ALA A 293 2.14 -21.40 10.15
C ALA A 293 2.96 -21.49 11.47
#